data_035014147e8c174ffa5e46cb9a4c43ac
#
_entry.id   035014147e8c174ffa5e46cb9a4c43ac
#
_cell.length_a   1.000
_cell.length_b   1.000
_cell.length_c   1.000
_cell.angle_alpha   90.00
_cell.angle_beta   90.00
_cell.angle_gamma   90.00
#
_symmetry.space_group_name_H-M   'P 1'
#
loop_
_entity.id
_entity.type
_entity.pdbx_description
1 polymer ?
#
loop_
_entity_poly.entity_id
_entity_poly.type
_entity_poly.pdbx_seq_one_letter_code
_entity_poly.pdbx_strand_id
1 'polypeptide(L)'
;MYILLGNDPEAIENTWCYIGKTENFVERLHDHDKKKPQWEKVVIIACMQRSFNEGHWGYLEARLVEIAKNAERCSMPDNRQTPRVRKLSEAQRASAESFLDNVKLILPILGVNVLRSPENTVQLDNAQIVSSPIFHLHKQKDGIDASMQLIDGEFFLLKESIVVASWETSKARSQATVNSYTASASRHQKLVSDGSIRIENKRGVVTRDIAFTSPSAAVAIALATSAIARAG
;
A
#
# COMPACT_ATOMS: atom_id res chain seq x y z
N MET A 1 8.40 -0.02 -19.01
CA MET A 1 7.39 0.43 -18.04
C MET A 1 8.07 0.61 -16.69
N TYR A 2 7.54 1.45 -15.80
CA TYR A 2 8.18 1.74 -14.51
C TYR A 2 7.15 2.09 -13.43
N ILE A 3 7.54 1.89 -12.19
CA ILE A 3 6.80 2.29 -11.00
C ILE A 3 7.72 3.21 -10.18
N LEU A 4 7.28 4.42 -9.89
CA LEU A 4 7.93 5.33 -8.95
C LEU A 4 7.24 5.17 -7.60
N LEU A 5 8.03 5.14 -6.54
CA LEU A 5 7.57 5.02 -5.16
C LEU A 5 8.26 6.07 -4.31
N GLY A 6 7.55 6.62 -3.35
CA GLY A 6 8.09 7.60 -2.42
C GLY A 6 7.11 7.88 -1.29
N ASN A 7 7.40 8.89 -0.50
CA ASN A 7 6.53 9.33 0.58
C ASN A 7 5.44 10.26 0.03
N ASP A 8 4.20 10.07 0.47
CA ASP A 8 3.13 10.96 0.08
C ASP A 8 3.27 12.31 0.81
N PRO A 9 3.47 13.41 0.09
CA PRO A 9 3.63 14.73 0.72
C PRO A 9 2.36 15.21 1.44
N GLU A 10 1.20 14.69 1.06
CA GLU A 10 -0.09 15.04 1.67
C GLU A 10 -0.51 14.07 2.79
N ALA A 11 0.13 12.88 2.86
CA ALA A 11 -0.16 11.85 3.86
C ALA A 11 1.12 11.09 4.23
N ILE A 12 1.88 11.64 5.18
CA ILE A 12 3.25 11.21 5.57
C ILE A 12 3.38 9.69 5.85
N GLU A 13 2.28 9.03 6.17
CA GLU A 13 2.24 7.59 6.47
C GLU A 13 1.88 6.72 5.26
N ASN A 14 1.57 7.33 4.12
CA ASN A 14 1.20 6.61 2.91
C ASN A 14 2.34 6.57 1.91
N THR A 15 2.45 5.45 1.21
CA THR A 15 3.32 5.36 0.04
C THR A 15 2.68 6.12 -1.13
N TRP A 16 3.39 7.07 -1.70
CA TRP A 16 3.05 7.64 -2.99
C TRP A 16 3.53 6.72 -4.11
N CYS A 17 2.69 6.52 -5.11
CA CYS A 17 2.99 5.64 -6.24
C CYS A 17 2.59 6.31 -7.57
N TYR A 18 3.44 6.17 -8.56
CA TYR A 18 3.15 6.53 -9.94
C TYR A 18 3.56 5.40 -10.89
N ILE A 19 2.67 4.99 -11.76
CA ILE A 19 2.91 3.95 -12.77
C ILE A 19 2.87 4.61 -14.15
N GLY A 20 3.87 4.31 -14.96
CA GLY A 20 3.97 4.86 -16.31
C GLY A 20 4.79 3.98 -17.25
N LYS A 21 4.72 4.32 -18.53
CA LYS A 21 5.52 3.69 -19.58
C LYS A 21 6.35 4.74 -20.33
N THR A 22 7.48 4.32 -20.84
CA THR A 22 8.34 5.14 -21.68
C THR A 22 9.24 4.26 -22.54
N GLU A 23 9.66 4.76 -23.68
CA GLU A 23 10.73 4.17 -24.49
C GLU A 23 12.09 4.73 -24.07
N ASN A 24 12.14 5.95 -23.54
CA ASN A 24 13.35 6.61 -23.04
C ASN A 24 13.27 6.82 -21.51
N PHE A 25 13.86 5.92 -20.75
CA PHE A 25 13.87 5.98 -19.28
C PHE A 25 14.62 7.17 -18.73
N VAL A 26 15.79 7.46 -19.28
CA VAL A 26 16.69 8.49 -18.75
C VAL A 26 16.02 9.86 -18.82
N GLU A 27 15.50 10.21 -19.98
CA GLU A 27 14.79 11.47 -20.19
C GLU A 27 13.54 11.56 -19.30
N ARG A 28 12.77 10.46 -19.24
CA ARG A 28 11.53 10.43 -18.48
C ARG A 28 11.76 10.56 -16.97
N LEU A 29 12.79 9.92 -16.42
CA LEU A 29 13.14 10.07 -15.01
C LEU A 29 13.65 11.49 -14.72
N HIS A 30 14.42 12.09 -15.60
CA HIS A 30 14.83 13.50 -15.48
C HIS A 30 13.66 14.48 -15.44
N ASP A 31 12.61 14.19 -16.22
CA ASP A 31 11.36 14.96 -16.20
C ASP A 31 10.60 14.76 -14.89
N HIS A 32 10.63 13.54 -14.33
CA HIS A 32 10.00 13.26 -13.05
C HIS A 32 10.73 13.92 -11.89
N ASP A 33 12.06 13.96 -11.87
CA ASP A 33 12.84 14.69 -10.86
C ASP A 33 12.40 16.14 -10.72
N LYS A 34 12.10 16.79 -11.84
CA LYS A 34 11.65 18.19 -11.85
C LYS A 34 10.20 18.38 -11.42
N LYS A 35 9.33 17.41 -11.74
CA LYS A 35 7.85 17.55 -11.60
C LYS A 35 7.28 16.81 -10.41
N LYS A 36 7.99 15.83 -9.86
CA LYS A 36 7.54 14.91 -8.81
C LYS A 36 8.67 14.61 -7.84
N PRO A 37 9.12 15.61 -7.07
CA PRO A 37 10.31 15.47 -6.20
C PRO A 37 10.11 14.46 -5.06
N GLN A 38 8.90 13.95 -4.83
CA GLN A 38 8.55 13.01 -3.77
C GLN A 38 8.96 11.55 -4.05
N TRP A 39 9.34 11.18 -5.28
CA TRP A 39 9.77 9.82 -5.54
C TRP A 39 11.21 9.57 -5.06
N GLU A 40 11.44 8.41 -4.48
CA GLU A 40 12.71 7.99 -3.89
C GLU A 40 13.22 6.68 -4.52
N LYS A 41 12.31 5.86 -5.02
CA LYS A 41 12.60 4.54 -5.57
C LYS A 41 11.92 4.35 -6.92
N VAL A 42 12.63 3.79 -7.87
CA VAL A 42 12.08 3.37 -9.16
C VAL A 42 12.21 1.87 -9.35
N VAL A 43 11.15 1.24 -9.81
CA VAL A 43 11.15 -0.14 -10.31
C VAL A 43 10.97 -0.10 -11.80
N ILE A 44 11.93 -0.67 -12.54
CA ILE A 44 11.88 -0.77 -13.99
C ILE A 44 11.40 -2.17 -14.36
N ILE A 45 10.35 -2.24 -15.17
CA ILE A 45 9.75 -3.47 -15.66
C ILE A 45 10.00 -3.54 -17.17
N ALA A 46 10.82 -4.50 -17.58
CA ALA A 46 11.18 -4.72 -18.97
C ALA A 46 10.93 -6.19 -19.35
N CYS A 47 10.57 -6.42 -20.60
CA CYS A 47 10.46 -7.76 -21.16
C CYS A 47 11.66 -8.01 -22.09
N MET A 48 12.37 -9.07 -21.86
CA MET A 48 13.51 -9.46 -22.74
C MET A 48 13.03 -9.99 -24.09
N GLN A 49 11.82 -10.48 -24.18
CA GLN A 49 11.24 -10.95 -25.44
C GLN A 49 10.78 -9.75 -26.29
N ARG A 50 11.22 -9.69 -27.53
CA ARG A 50 10.81 -8.66 -28.50
C ARG A 50 9.35 -8.76 -28.97
N SER A 51 8.58 -9.68 -28.39
CA SER A 51 7.18 -9.95 -28.73
C SER A 51 6.18 -8.89 -28.25
N PHE A 52 6.57 -8.07 -27.26
CA PHE A 52 5.71 -7.05 -26.73
C PHE A 52 5.81 -5.74 -27.52
N ASN A 53 4.70 -5.32 -28.08
CA ASN A 53 4.54 -4.04 -28.77
C ASN A 53 3.87 -2.99 -27.87
N GLU A 54 3.70 -1.79 -28.40
CA GLU A 54 3.06 -0.66 -27.70
C GLU A 54 1.65 -0.99 -27.17
N GLY A 55 0.91 -1.88 -27.86
CA GLY A 55 -0.41 -2.36 -27.41
C GLY A 55 -0.32 -3.13 -26.10
N HIS A 56 0.65 -4.04 -25.97
CA HIS A 56 0.89 -4.82 -24.73
C HIS A 56 1.29 -3.88 -23.58
N TRP A 57 2.21 -2.95 -23.81
CA TRP A 57 2.64 -2.02 -22.78
C TRP A 57 1.52 -1.06 -22.33
N GLY A 58 0.68 -0.62 -23.25
CA GLY A 58 -0.50 0.19 -22.92
C GLY A 58 -1.56 -0.59 -22.12
N TYR A 59 -1.73 -1.86 -22.44
CA TYR A 59 -2.60 -2.78 -21.68
C TYR A 59 -2.07 -2.98 -20.25
N LEU A 60 -0.79 -3.33 -20.13
CA LEU A 60 -0.14 -3.57 -18.83
C LEU A 60 -0.13 -2.34 -17.94
N GLU A 61 0.11 -1.14 -18.49
CA GLU A 61 0.03 0.11 -17.74
C GLU A 61 -1.38 0.30 -17.15
N ALA A 62 -2.42 0.14 -17.95
CA ALA A 62 -3.80 0.27 -17.50
C ALA A 62 -4.14 -0.74 -16.40
N ARG A 63 -3.74 -2.00 -16.58
CA ARG A 63 -3.98 -3.09 -15.61
C ARG A 63 -3.25 -2.86 -14.30
N LEU A 64 -1.98 -2.45 -14.34
CA LEU A 64 -1.21 -2.15 -13.13
C LEU A 64 -1.79 -0.97 -12.35
N VAL A 65 -2.20 0.10 -13.04
CA VAL A 65 -2.85 1.24 -12.40
C VAL A 65 -4.17 0.82 -11.75
N GLU A 66 -4.97 0.00 -12.43
CA GLU A 66 -6.22 -0.54 -11.89
C GLU A 66 -5.98 -1.39 -10.64
N ILE A 67 -5.05 -2.33 -10.71
CA ILE A 67 -4.70 -3.23 -9.58
C ILE A 67 -4.19 -2.42 -8.39
N ALA A 68 -3.27 -1.46 -8.61
CA ALA A 68 -2.74 -0.63 -7.53
C ALA A 68 -3.82 0.23 -6.87
N LYS A 69 -4.76 0.78 -7.64
CA LYS A 69 -5.90 1.52 -7.10
C LYS A 69 -6.82 0.63 -6.27
N ASN A 70 -7.12 -0.57 -6.76
CA ASN A 70 -7.98 -1.52 -6.05
C ASN A 70 -7.31 -2.11 -4.79
N ALA A 71 -5.98 -2.20 -4.79
CA ALA A 71 -5.22 -2.64 -3.62
C ALA A 71 -5.24 -1.61 -2.46
N GLU A 72 -5.50 -0.34 -2.75
CA GLU A 72 -5.58 0.77 -1.78
C GLU A 72 -4.36 0.88 -0.83
N ARG A 73 -3.18 0.42 -1.30
CA ARG A 73 -1.94 0.40 -0.51
C ARG A 73 -1.02 1.59 -0.75
N CYS A 74 -1.38 2.45 -1.69
CA CYS A 74 -0.64 3.66 -2.02
C CYS A 74 -1.57 4.75 -2.52
N SER A 75 -1.16 6.00 -2.38
CA SER A 75 -1.81 7.11 -3.02
C SER A 75 -1.29 7.28 -4.46
N MET A 76 -2.19 7.55 -5.39
CA MET A 76 -1.86 7.70 -6.82
C MET A 76 -2.44 9.00 -7.40
N PRO A 77 -2.11 10.18 -6.84
CA PRO A 77 -2.71 11.44 -7.24
C PRO A 77 -2.36 11.82 -8.69
N ASP A 78 -1.23 11.34 -9.20
CA ASP A 78 -0.74 11.61 -10.55
C ASP A 78 -1.25 10.60 -11.60
N ASN A 79 -1.80 9.47 -11.18
CA ASN A 79 -2.53 8.51 -12.03
C ASN A 79 -4.04 8.71 -11.92
N ARG A 80 -4.52 9.96 -11.93
CA ARG A 80 -5.96 10.30 -11.74
C ARG A 80 -6.85 9.56 -12.72
N GLN A 81 -6.45 9.47 -13.99
CA GLN A 81 -7.15 8.70 -15.00
C GLN A 81 -6.45 7.36 -15.20
N THR A 82 -7.20 6.27 -15.15
CA THR A 82 -6.70 4.97 -15.59
C THR A 82 -6.60 5.01 -17.11
N PRO A 83 -5.44 4.69 -17.70
CA PRO A 83 -5.28 4.67 -19.14
C PRO A 83 -6.34 3.76 -19.78
N ARG A 84 -6.84 4.13 -20.96
CA ARG A 84 -7.79 3.28 -21.69
C ARG A 84 -7.11 1.98 -22.09
N VAL A 85 -7.74 0.87 -21.72
CA VAL A 85 -7.28 -0.46 -22.12
C VAL A 85 -7.35 -0.57 -23.64
N ARG A 86 -6.22 -0.80 -24.29
CA ARG A 86 -6.17 -1.07 -25.72
C ARG A 86 -6.73 -2.46 -26.01
N LYS A 87 -7.49 -2.60 -27.08
CA LYS A 87 -7.98 -3.90 -27.54
C LYS A 87 -6.79 -4.73 -28.02
N LEU A 88 -6.52 -5.82 -27.34
CA LEU A 88 -5.58 -6.85 -27.74
C LEU A 88 -6.36 -8.07 -28.26
N SER A 89 -5.75 -8.85 -29.14
CA SER A 89 -6.27 -10.19 -29.43
C SER A 89 -6.25 -11.04 -28.17
N GLU A 90 -7.03 -12.12 -28.15
CA GLU A 90 -7.08 -13.01 -27.00
C GLU A 90 -5.69 -13.58 -26.63
N ALA A 91 -4.92 -14.02 -27.62
CA ALA A 91 -3.56 -14.52 -27.42
C ALA A 91 -2.61 -13.45 -26.86
N GLN A 92 -2.69 -12.23 -27.37
CA GLN A 92 -1.88 -11.10 -26.87
C GLN A 92 -2.25 -10.75 -25.42
N ARG A 93 -3.54 -10.76 -25.10
CA ARG A 93 -4.01 -10.52 -23.74
C ARG A 93 -3.54 -11.61 -22.79
N ALA A 94 -3.65 -12.89 -23.17
CA ALA A 94 -3.15 -14.01 -22.37
C ALA A 94 -1.65 -13.87 -22.08
N SER A 95 -0.85 -13.50 -23.07
CA SER A 95 0.59 -13.27 -22.89
C SER A 95 0.87 -12.09 -21.94
N ALA A 96 0.11 -11.01 -22.05
CA ALA A 96 0.25 -9.85 -21.17
C ALA A 96 -0.17 -10.16 -19.72
N GLU A 97 -1.27 -10.90 -19.52
CA GLU A 97 -1.70 -11.32 -18.16
C GLU A 97 -0.70 -12.28 -17.53
N SER A 98 -0.15 -13.27 -18.28
CA SER A 98 0.90 -14.15 -17.79
C SER A 98 2.17 -13.37 -17.34
N PHE A 99 2.55 -12.35 -18.12
CA PHE A 99 3.65 -11.46 -17.74
C PHE A 99 3.32 -10.65 -16.47
N LEU A 100 2.08 -10.15 -16.36
CA LEU A 100 1.60 -9.43 -15.20
C LEU A 100 1.61 -10.29 -13.93
N ASP A 101 1.26 -11.56 -14.04
CA ASP A 101 1.33 -12.50 -12.91
C ASP A 101 2.76 -12.70 -12.41
N ASN A 102 3.74 -12.79 -13.31
CA ASN A 102 5.15 -12.80 -12.91
C ASN A 102 5.57 -11.48 -12.23
N VAL A 103 5.12 -10.34 -12.71
CA VAL A 103 5.38 -9.04 -12.07
C VAL A 103 4.81 -9.00 -10.66
N LYS A 104 3.56 -9.45 -10.46
CA LYS A 104 2.92 -9.54 -9.14
C LYS A 104 3.66 -10.48 -8.18
N LEU A 105 4.25 -11.55 -8.69
CA LEU A 105 5.04 -12.50 -7.90
C LEU A 105 6.39 -11.91 -7.46
N ILE A 106 7.07 -11.17 -8.36
CA ILE A 106 8.43 -10.67 -8.12
C ILE A 106 8.42 -9.39 -7.27
N LEU A 107 7.47 -8.49 -7.46
CA LEU A 107 7.46 -7.19 -6.79
C LEU A 107 7.51 -7.27 -5.25
N PRO A 108 6.76 -8.16 -4.58
CA PRO A 108 6.86 -8.32 -3.13
C PRO A 108 8.24 -8.76 -2.65
N ILE A 109 8.94 -9.61 -3.40
CA ILE A 109 10.32 -10.03 -3.08
C ILE A 109 11.29 -8.84 -3.07
N LEU A 110 11.00 -7.81 -3.89
CA LEU A 110 11.75 -6.55 -3.94
C LEU A 110 11.25 -5.51 -2.90
N GLY A 111 10.35 -5.91 -2.00
CA GLY A 111 9.73 -5.03 -1.01
C GLY A 111 8.73 -4.03 -1.62
N VAL A 112 8.10 -4.37 -2.74
CA VAL A 112 7.13 -3.52 -3.43
C VAL A 112 5.75 -4.19 -3.39
N ASN A 113 4.91 -3.77 -2.45
CA ASN A 113 3.64 -4.40 -2.14
C ASN A 113 2.41 -3.60 -2.63
N VAL A 114 2.63 -2.58 -3.47
CA VAL A 114 1.56 -1.67 -3.94
C VAL A 114 0.49 -2.35 -4.80
N LEU A 115 0.77 -3.54 -5.34
CA LEU A 115 -0.18 -4.32 -6.15
C LEU A 115 -0.88 -5.44 -5.36
N ARG A 116 -0.53 -5.64 -4.09
CA ARG A 116 -1.02 -6.76 -3.30
C ARG A 116 -2.42 -6.47 -2.76
N SER A 117 -3.40 -7.26 -3.16
CA SER A 117 -4.78 -7.13 -2.65
C SER A 117 -4.82 -7.35 -1.13
N PRO A 118 -5.66 -6.60 -0.39
CA PRO A 118 -5.89 -6.86 1.04
C PRO A 118 -6.43 -8.27 1.30
N GLU A 119 -7.17 -8.83 0.33
CA GLU A 119 -7.76 -10.17 0.43
C GLU A 119 -6.74 -11.31 0.25
N ASN A 120 -5.61 -11.04 -0.40
CA ASN A 120 -4.48 -11.95 -0.54
C ASN A 120 -3.50 -11.85 0.64
N THR A 121 -3.93 -11.40 1.79
CA THR A 121 -3.24 -11.70 3.03
C THR A 121 -3.33 -13.22 3.19
N VAL A 122 -2.27 -13.89 2.75
CA VAL A 122 -2.08 -15.34 2.84
C VAL A 122 -2.57 -15.77 4.21
N GLN A 123 -3.50 -16.71 4.28
CA GLN A 123 -3.53 -17.63 5.39
C GLN A 123 -2.16 -18.29 5.38
N LEU A 124 -1.22 -17.69 6.13
CA LEU A 124 0.11 -18.22 6.29
C LEU A 124 -0.08 -19.58 6.95
N ASP A 125 0.09 -20.64 6.17
CA ASP A 125 0.28 -21.96 6.73
C ASP A 125 1.33 -21.82 7.83
N ASN A 126 1.00 -22.32 9.02
CA ASN A 126 1.77 -22.17 10.26
C ASN A 126 3.27 -22.51 10.18
N ALA A 127 3.77 -22.96 9.04
CA ALA A 127 5.15 -23.39 8.81
C ALA A 127 6.13 -22.24 8.44
N GLN A 128 5.66 -21.05 8.02
CA GLN A 128 6.52 -19.92 7.65
C GLN A 128 6.53 -18.73 8.61
N ILE A 129 5.79 -18.81 9.72
CA ILE A 129 5.72 -17.78 10.78
C ILE A 129 7.01 -17.76 11.65
N VAL A 130 7.98 -18.59 11.32
CA VAL A 130 9.15 -18.81 12.18
C VAL A 130 10.20 -17.75 11.93
N SER A 131 10.14 -16.63 12.62
CA SER A 131 11.26 -15.82 13.13
C SER A 131 11.11 -14.30 13.11
N SER A 132 9.97 -13.74 12.71
CA SER A 132 9.82 -12.29 12.83
C SER A 132 9.33 -11.91 14.21
N PRO A 133 9.98 -10.95 14.90
CA PRO A 133 9.56 -10.53 16.24
C PRO A 133 8.16 -9.93 16.23
N ILE A 134 7.39 -10.20 17.27
CA ILE A 134 6.11 -9.55 17.51
C ILE A 134 6.39 -8.27 18.31
N PHE A 135 5.92 -7.15 17.79
CA PHE A 135 5.99 -5.85 18.44
C PHE A 135 4.69 -5.61 19.20
N HIS A 136 4.77 -5.22 20.46
CA HIS A 136 3.61 -4.92 21.28
C HIS A 136 3.48 -3.41 21.49
N LEU A 137 2.27 -2.90 21.29
CA LEU A 137 1.90 -1.52 21.55
C LEU A 137 0.88 -1.52 22.71
N HIS A 138 1.33 -1.08 23.88
CA HIS A 138 0.50 -1.05 25.05
C HIS A 138 0.28 0.37 25.57
N LYS A 139 -0.97 0.80 25.68
CA LYS A 139 -1.35 2.12 26.22
C LYS A 139 -2.48 1.97 27.25
N GLN A 140 -2.10 1.72 28.50
CA GLN A 140 -3.03 1.40 29.61
C GLN A 140 -4.15 2.43 29.78
N LYS A 141 -3.82 3.73 29.69
CA LYS A 141 -4.81 4.82 29.88
C LYS A 141 -5.99 4.75 28.93
N ASP A 142 -5.75 4.30 27.70
CA ASP A 142 -6.77 4.22 26.64
C ASP A 142 -7.25 2.78 26.43
N GLY A 143 -6.68 1.84 27.20
CA GLY A 143 -7.00 0.41 27.14
C GLY A 143 -6.64 -0.23 25.79
N ILE A 144 -5.60 0.28 25.13
CA ILE A 144 -5.10 -0.24 23.86
C ILE A 144 -4.05 -1.29 24.15
N ASP A 145 -4.17 -2.42 23.45
CA ASP A 145 -3.23 -3.54 23.48
C ASP A 145 -3.15 -4.17 22.09
N ALA A 146 -2.20 -3.71 21.31
CA ALA A 146 -2.07 -4.12 19.92
C ALA A 146 -0.76 -4.85 19.67
N SER A 147 -0.83 -5.92 18.92
CA SER A 147 0.32 -6.72 18.49
C SER A 147 0.54 -6.55 16.98
N MET A 148 1.79 -6.38 16.59
CA MET A 148 2.20 -6.20 15.20
C MET A 148 3.34 -7.13 14.87
N GLN A 149 3.42 -7.59 13.62
CA GLN A 149 4.50 -8.44 13.14
C GLN A 149 4.94 -8.02 11.75
N LEU A 150 6.24 -8.09 11.49
CA LEU A 150 6.81 -7.89 10.16
C LEU A 150 6.89 -9.24 9.45
N ILE A 151 6.12 -9.44 8.40
CA ILE A 151 6.09 -10.69 7.62
C ILE A 151 6.29 -10.32 6.15
N ASP A 152 7.28 -10.89 5.50
CA ASP A 152 7.61 -10.64 4.09
C ASP A 152 7.70 -9.15 3.71
N GLY A 153 8.27 -8.33 4.61
CA GLY A 153 8.42 -6.89 4.40
C GLY A 153 7.14 -6.07 4.59
N GLU A 154 6.06 -6.67 5.07
CA GLU A 154 4.81 -5.99 5.43
C GLU A 154 4.58 -6.02 6.93
N PHE A 155 4.04 -4.94 7.47
CA PHE A 155 3.63 -4.88 8.87
C PHE A 155 2.17 -5.32 9.00
N PHE A 156 1.94 -6.34 9.79
CA PHE A 156 0.60 -6.83 10.10
C PHE A 156 0.19 -6.36 11.50
N LEU A 157 -0.95 -5.70 11.60
CA LEU A 157 -1.68 -5.55 12.86
C LEU A 157 -2.45 -6.84 13.06
N LEU A 158 -2.08 -7.59 14.11
CA LEU A 158 -2.56 -8.94 14.32
C LEU A 158 -4.00 -8.97 14.84
N LYS A 159 -4.71 -10.01 14.47
CA LYS A 159 -6.02 -10.37 15.00
C LYS A 159 -6.01 -10.32 16.53
N GLU A 160 -7.16 -9.96 17.13
CA GLU A 160 -7.38 -9.81 18.58
C GLU A 160 -6.68 -8.58 19.20
N SER A 161 -5.95 -7.78 18.40
CA SER A 161 -5.45 -6.50 18.87
C SER A 161 -6.59 -5.56 19.28
N ILE A 162 -6.40 -4.89 20.42
CA ILE A 162 -7.34 -3.88 20.91
C ILE A 162 -6.84 -2.50 20.47
N VAL A 163 -7.65 -1.81 19.72
CA VAL A 163 -7.36 -0.49 19.12
C VAL A 163 -8.44 0.53 19.52
N VAL A 164 -8.27 1.78 19.12
CA VAL A 164 -9.31 2.81 19.34
C VAL A 164 -10.60 2.46 18.61
N ALA A 165 -11.74 2.83 19.21
CA ALA A 165 -13.06 2.64 18.61
C ALA A 165 -13.38 3.65 17.52
N SER A 166 -12.90 4.89 17.68
CA SER A 166 -13.18 5.98 16.76
C SER A 166 -12.04 6.98 16.75
N TRP A 167 -11.94 7.72 15.65
CA TRP A 167 -11.01 8.83 15.53
C TRP A 167 -11.71 10.13 15.92
N GLU A 168 -11.19 10.80 16.95
CA GLU A 168 -11.65 12.13 17.32
C GLU A 168 -10.85 13.18 16.54
N THR A 169 -11.51 14.23 16.10
CA THR A 169 -10.87 15.35 15.38
C THR A 169 -9.88 16.05 16.30
N SER A 170 -8.61 15.77 16.15
CA SER A 170 -7.54 16.45 16.88
C SER A 170 -7.36 17.87 16.32
N LYS A 171 -6.98 18.81 17.19
CA LYS A 171 -6.59 20.17 16.80
C LYS A 171 -5.24 20.11 16.06
N ALA A 172 -5.29 19.80 14.77
CA ALA A 172 -4.10 19.71 13.93
C ALA A 172 -3.46 21.08 13.73
N ARG A 173 -2.14 21.13 13.75
CA ARG A 173 -1.32 22.34 13.69
C ARG A 173 -0.84 22.71 12.29
N SER A 174 -0.85 21.78 11.34
CA SER A 174 -0.42 22.01 9.96
C SER A 174 -1.33 21.30 8.96
N GLN A 175 -1.40 21.78 7.72
CA GLN A 175 -2.23 21.19 6.67
C GLN A 175 -1.82 19.74 6.35
N ALA A 176 -0.52 19.44 6.31
CA ALA A 176 -0.03 18.08 6.08
C ALA A 176 -0.49 17.13 7.21
N THR A 177 -0.48 17.59 8.47
CA THR A 177 -0.98 16.80 9.60
C THR A 177 -2.49 16.57 9.51
N VAL A 178 -3.25 17.56 9.03
CA VAL A 178 -4.71 17.42 8.80
C VAL A 178 -4.98 16.36 7.74
N ASN A 179 -4.26 16.42 6.63
CA ASN A 179 -4.45 15.49 5.51
C ASN A 179 -4.11 14.05 5.91
N SER A 180 -2.97 13.83 6.58
CA SER A 180 -2.56 12.53 7.12
C SER A 180 -3.60 11.99 8.10
N TYR A 181 -4.07 12.83 9.02
CA TYR A 181 -5.09 12.48 9.99
C TYR A 181 -6.41 12.08 9.32
N THR A 182 -6.85 12.84 8.33
CA THR A 182 -8.08 12.56 7.57
C THR A 182 -7.98 11.25 6.80
N ALA A 183 -6.84 10.98 6.16
CA ALA A 183 -6.60 9.74 5.42
C ALA A 183 -6.65 8.52 6.35
N SER A 184 -5.97 8.59 7.49
CA SER A 184 -5.96 7.50 8.48
C SER A 184 -7.33 7.31 9.14
N ALA A 185 -8.08 8.39 9.42
CA ALA A 185 -9.44 8.31 9.93
C ALA A 185 -10.38 7.63 8.92
N SER A 186 -10.29 8.00 7.65
CA SER A 186 -11.06 7.36 6.57
C SER A 186 -10.72 5.88 6.42
N ARG A 187 -9.44 5.51 6.53
CA ARG A 187 -9.00 4.12 6.51
C ARG A 187 -9.55 3.34 7.72
N HIS A 188 -9.47 3.89 8.92
CA HIS A 188 -10.06 3.27 10.11
C HIS A 188 -11.57 3.05 9.93
N GLN A 189 -12.30 4.04 9.43
CA GLN A 189 -13.73 3.91 9.17
C GLN A 189 -14.05 2.80 8.16
N LYS A 190 -13.24 2.64 7.10
CA LYS A 190 -13.36 1.51 6.15
C LYS A 190 -13.16 0.17 6.85
N LEU A 191 -12.11 0.04 7.69
CA LEU A 191 -11.82 -1.18 8.44
C LEU A 191 -12.93 -1.55 9.44
N VAL A 192 -13.65 -0.56 9.96
CA VAL A 192 -14.86 -0.79 10.77
C VAL A 192 -16.02 -1.23 9.89
N SER A 193 -16.23 -0.57 8.75
CA SER A 193 -17.35 -0.88 7.85
C SER A 193 -17.25 -2.24 7.17
N ASP A 194 -16.04 -2.72 6.88
CA ASP A 194 -15.79 -4.04 6.29
C ASP A 194 -15.67 -5.18 7.34
N GLY A 195 -15.81 -4.83 8.64
CA GLY A 195 -15.77 -5.77 9.74
C GLY A 195 -14.36 -6.21 10.17
N SER A 196 -13.29 -5.65 9.59
CA SER A 196 -11.90 -5.92 10.01
C SER A 196 -11.63 -5.43 11.43
N ILE A 197 -12.32 -4.35 11.84
CA ILE A 197 -12.34 -3.86 13.21
C ILE A 197 -13.80 -3.86 13.69
N ARG A 198 -14.08 -4.61 14.76
CA ARG A 198 -15.39 -4.65 15.40
C ARG A 198 -15.39 -3.77 16.64
N ILE A 199 -16.38 -2.91 16.77
CA ILE A 199 -16.48 -2.01 17.94
C ILE A 199 -17.19 -2.73 19.08
N GLU A 200 -16.49 -2.89 20.19
CA GLU A 200 -17.00 -3.51 21.40
C GLU A 200 -16.61 -2.67 22.64
N ASN A 201 -17.56 -2.36 23.52
CA ASN A 201 -17.29 -1.66 24.77
C ASN A 201 -16.43 -0.39 24.64
N LYS A 202 -16.69 0.43 23.60
CA LYS A 202 -15.93 1.65 23.28
C LYS A 202 -14.46 1.37 22.86
N ARG A 203 -14.15 0.16 22.39
CA ARG A 203 -12.84 -0.23 21.85
C ARG A 203 -13.04 -0.88 20.49
N GLY A 204 -12.04 -0.83 19.65
CA GLY A 204 -11.97 -1.61 18.43
C GLY A 204 -11.27 -2.93 18.69
N VAL A 205 -11.82 -4.04 18.23
CA VAL A 205 -11.18 -5.36 18.25
C VAL A 205 -10.90 -5.76 16.82
N VAL A 206 -9.64 -6.04 16.53
CA VAL A 206 -9.20 -6.51 15.20
C VAL A 206 -9.64 -7.95 15.00
N THR A 207 -10.43 -8.20 13.95
CA THR A 207 -11.05 -9.52 13.70
C THR A 207 -10.21 -10.44 12.81
N ARG A 208 -9.27 -9.85 12.05
CA ARG A 208 -8.34 -10.54 11.14
C ARG A 208 -7.03 -9.75 11.07
N ASP A 209 -5.95 -10.38 10.63
CA ASP A 209 -4.68 -9.69 10.40
C ASP A 209 -4.84 -8.63 9.30
N ILE A 210 -4.36 -7.41 9.57
CA ILE A 210 -4.47 -6.27 8.66
C ILE A 210 -3.08 -5.83 8.24
N ALA A 211 -2.80 -5.87 6.92
CA ALA A 211 -1.51 -5.46 6.39
C ALA A 211 -1.39 -3.93 6.24
N PHE A 212 -0.22 -3.42 6.56
CA PHE A 212 0.18 -2.02 6.42
C PHE A 212 1.51 -1.90 5.68
N THR A 213 1.68 -0.82 4.96
CA THR A 213 2.93 -0.51 4.22
C THR A 213 4.03 -0.01 5.14
N SER A 214 3.69 0.47 6.34
CA SER A 214 4.65 0.97 7.32
C SER A 214 4.19 0.70 8.76
N PRO A 215 5.11 0.58 9.73
CA PRO A 215 4.75 0.45 11.13
C PRO A 215 3.99 1.69 11.65
N SER A 216 4.33 2.88 11.16
CA SER A 216 3.66 4.13 11.55
C SER A 216 2.18 4.13 11.16
N ALA A 217 1.84 3.59 9.97
CA ALA A 217 0.45 3.47 9.53
C ALA A 217 -0.36 2.49 10.41
N ALA A 218 0.26 1.37 10.83
CA ALA A 218 -0.37 0.42 11.75
C ALA A 218 -0.59 1.05 13.13
N VAL A 219 0.43 1.75 13.67
CA VAL A 219 0.35 2.48 14.95
C VAL A 219 -0.70 3.60 14.89
N ALA A 220 -0.78 4.33 13.79
CA ALA A 220 -1.78 5.38 13.60
C ALA A 220 -3.20 4.82 13.73
N ILE A 221 -3.49 3.70 13.08
CA ILE A 221 -4.80 3.02 13.19
C ILE A 221 -5.06 2.55 14.63
N ALA A 222 -4.05 2.01 15.31
CA ALA A 222 -4.22 1.51 16.67
C ALA A 222 -4.48 2.62 17.69
N LEU A 223 -3.85 3.80 17.54
CA LEU A 223 -3.85 4.88 18.53
C LEU A 223 -4.74 6.08 18.20
N ALA A 224 -5.26 6.18 16.97
CA ALA A 224 -5.86 7.40 16.41
C ALA A 224 -4.97 8.65 16.58
N THR A 225 -3.67 8.49 16.36
CA THR A 225 -2.69 9.57 16.43
C THR A 225 -1.80 9.54 15.20
N SER A 226 -1.35 10.69 14.73
CA SER A 226 -0.23 10.78 13.80
C SER A 226 1.06 10.43 14.58
N ALA A 227 1.41 9.15 14.67
CA ALA A 227 2.56 8.70 15.42
C ALA A 227 3.79 8.64 14.50
N ILE A 228 4.82 9.41 14.84
CA ILE A 228 6.17 9.11 14.39
C ILE A 228 6.65 7.94 15.26
N ALA A 229 6.61 6.72 14.72
CA ALA A 229 7.20 5.57 15.38
C ALA A 229 8.72 5.77 15.41
N ARG A 230 9.26 6.22 16.53
CA ARG A 230 10.69 6.12 16.81
C ARG A 230 10.92 4.69 17.29
N ALA A 231 11.65 3.89 16.50
CA ALA A 231 12.24 2.67 16.99
C ALA A 231 13.24 3.06 18.10
N GLY A 232 12.97 2.64 19.33
CA GLY A 232 13.91 2.66 20.44
C GLY A 232 14.73 1.40 20.41
#